data_d67b55be95e496666199759b9094e9db
#
_entry.id   d67b55be95e496666199759b9094e9db
#
_cell.length_a   1.000
_cell.length_b   1.000
_cell.length_c   1.000
_cell.angle_alpha   90.00
_cell.angle_beta   90.00
_cell.angle_gamma   90.00
#
_symmetry.space_group_name_H-M   'P 1'
#
loop_
_entity.id
_entity.type
_entity.pdbx_description
1 polymer ?
#
loop_
_entity_poly.entity_id
_entity_poly.type
_entity_poly.pdbx_seq_one_letter_code
_entity_poly.pdbx_strand_id
1 'polypeptide(L)'
;MPHSFCCRRGVAVIFTCVCVALTIAVEAQNSPGPQPAPLPPSIIAPADAPYPGTISLAVDVTNVTDRIFNVHETIPIKGREITLLYPEWLPGTHSPSNAVSEMAGLVITANGKRIPWIRDRVDMYAFHVEAPQDVKALDVNFQFVAPQDPKRGRISSKFADVTWNSVLLYPAGYFSRDIKFETTLLLPTGWQFACSLDVKSLEDGNRVHFKETTLNTLIDSPLYAGVYFKREDLSTGADNPVYLDVFADKPADLEISADELQYHKNLVIEAQKLFNSHHYGRYDFLFSVSDVVSGKGLEHHQSSEDGSRANYFTDWGAGVGGRALLPHEYTHSWNGKFRRPADLWTANFNVPMQNDLLWVYEGLTDITGTCSRRDRE
;
A
#
# COMPACT_ATOMS: atom_id res chain seq x y z
N MET A 1 -2.23 10.19 -99.01
CA MET A 1 -3.37 10.66 -98.16
C MET A 1 -3.52 9.71 -97.01
N PRO A 2 -3.96 10.19 -95.97
CA PRO A 2 -3.34 10.98 -94.85
C PRO A 2 -3.47 10.16 -93.54
N HIS A 3 -2.90 10.51 -92.53
CA HIS A 3 -3.50 11.04 -91.29
C HIS A 3 -2.40 11.17 -90.17
N SER A 4 -1.96 12.35 -90.05
CA SER A 4 -1.34 12.87 -88.86
C SER A 4 -2.44 13.33 -87.95
N PHE A 5 -2.64 12.73 -86.80
CA PHE A 5 -3.28 13.37 -85.60
C PHE A 5 -3.24 12.39 -84.44
N CYS A 6 -2.36 12.55 -83.56
CA CYS A 6 -2.58 12.30 -82.14
C CYS A 6 -1.22 12.16 -81.36
N CYS A 7 -0.58 13.29 -81.10
CA CYS A 7 0.52 13.24 -80.13
C CYS A 7 0.80 14.63 -79.45
N ARG A 8 -0.26 15.39 -79.12
CA ARG A 8 -0.07 16.69 -78.43
C ARG A 8 -0.88 16.87 -77.16
N ARG A 9 -1.71 15.91 -76.76
CA ARG A 9 -2.48 16.05 -75.51
C ARG A 9 -1.96 15.20 -74.32
N GLY A 10 -1.11 14.24 -74.54
CA GLY A 10 -0.56 13.37 -73.49
C GLY A 10 0.55 13.98 -72.67
N VAL A 11 1.37 14.82 -73.27
CA VAL A 11 2.55 15.40 -72.59
C VAL A 11 2.18 16.49 -71.57
N ALA A 12 1.12 17.28 -71.85
CA ALA A 12 0.67 18.31 -70.92
C ALA A 12 0.07 17.77 -69.62
N VAL A 13 -0.67 16.63 -69.69
CA VAL A 13 -1.28 16.01 -68.51
C VAL A 13 -0.22 15.35 -67.63
N ILE A 14 0.80 14.71 -68.24
CA ILE A 14 1.89 14.08 -67.49
C ILE A 14 2.75 15.14 -66.79
N PHE A 15 2.98 16.31 -67.41
CA PHE A 15 3.74 17.37 -66.79
C PHE A 15 3.02 18.04 -65.63
N THR A 16 1.69 18.20 -65.69
CA THR A 16 0.86 18.75 -64.63
C THR A 16 0.78 17.78 -63.45
N CYS A 17 0.64 16.47 -63.68
CA CYS A 17 0.64 15.48 -62.62
C CYS A 17 2.01 15.36 -61.94
N VAL A 18 3.11 15.49 -62.63
CA VAL A 18 4.45 15.46 -62.06
C VAL A 18 4.71 16.73 -61.23
N CYS A 19 4.26 17.91 -61.68
CA CYS A 19 4.40 19.14 -60.89
C CYS A 19 3.55 19.11 -59.62
N VAL A 20 2.33 18.58 -59.66
CA VAL A 20 1.47 18.43 -58.45
C VAL A 20 2.06 17.40 -57.49
N ALA A 21 2.56 16.29 -58.00
CA ALA A 21 3.23 15.29 -57.14
C ALA A 21 4.51 15.81 -56.51
N LEU A 22 5.30 16.64 -57.21
CA LEU A 22 6.49 17.30 -56.68
C LEU A 22 6.15 18.38 -55.60
N THR A 23 5.08 19.15 -55.79
CA THR A 23 4.63 20.11 -54.78
C THR A 23 4.15 19.45 -53.50
N ILE A 24 3.39 18.33 -53.64
CA ILE A 24 2.97 17.56 -52.44
C ILE A 24 4.17 16.91 -51.72
N ALA A 25 5.15 16.41 -52.46
CA ALA A 25 6.38 15.86 -51.87
C ALA A 25 7.21 16.92 -51.14
N VAL A 26 7.27 18.16 -51.65
CA VAL A 26 7.98 19.27 -51.01
C VAL A 26 7.29 19.76 -49.75
N GLU A 27 5.95 19.81 -49.74
CA GLU A 27 5.18 20.11 -48.51
C GLU A 27 5.34 19.04 -47.45
N ALA A 28 5.35 17.76 -47.83
CA ALA A 28 5.58 16.66 -46.90
C ALA A 28 7.01 16.67 -46.30
N GLN A 29 8.00 17.19 -47.00
CA GLN A 29 9.38 17.33 -46.50
C GLN A 29 9.55 18.53 -45.56
N ASN A 30 8.66 19.51 -45.60
CA ASN A 30 8.69 20.68 -44.71
C ASN A 30 7.78 20.58 -43.50
N SER A 31 7.06 19.49 -43.35
CA SER A 31 6.31 19.24 -42.12
C SER A 31 7.29 18.98 -40.97
N PRO A 32 7.24 19.73 -39.87
CA PRO A 32 8.07 19.42 -38.73
C PRO A 32 7.77 17.97 -38.30
N GLY A 33 8.82 17.16 -38.21
CA GLY A 33 8.67 15.77 -37.70
C GLY A 33 7.98 15.74 -36.34
N PRO A 34 7.65 14.56 -35.85
CA PRO A 34 7.07 14.41 -34.51
C PRO A 34 7.88 15.18 -33.47
N GLN A 35 7.22 16.02 -32.69
CA GLN A 35 7.87 16.76 -31.61
C GLN A 35 7.66 16.01 -30.30
N PRO A 36 8.64 15.99 -29.38
CA PRO A 36 8.45 15.45 -28.04
C PRO A 36 7.28 16.14 -27.34
N ALA A 37 6.44 15.37 -26.67
CA ALA A 37 5.43 15.94 -25.80
C ALA A 37 6.11 16.71 -24.67
N PRO A 38 5.54 17.86 -24.21
CA PRO A 38 6.05 18.53 -23.03
C PRO A 38 6.07 17.59 -21.82
N LEU A 39 7.13 17.68 -21.01
CA LEU A 39 7.17 17.00 -19.73
C LEU A 39 6.07 17.53 -18.79
N PRO A 40 5.52 16.69 -17.90
CA PRO A 40 4.60 17.15 -16.86
C PRO A 40 5.29 18.14 -15.90
N PRO A 41 4.53 18.87 -15.07
CA PRO A 41 5.12 19.65 -13.99
C PRO A 41 6.01 18.80 -13.10
N SER A 42 7.12 19.36 -12.62
CA SER A 42 7.99 18.63 -11.68
C SER A 42 7.29 18.38 -10.36
N ILE A 43 7.39 17.14 -9.84
CA ILE A 43 6.93 16.80 -8.51
C ILE A 43 7.89 17.41 -7.48
N ILE A 44 7.35 18.10 -6.48
CA ILE A 44 8.13 18.73 -5.43
C ILE A 44 8.84 17.64 -4.62
N ALA A 45 10.17 17.74 -4.54
CA ALA A 45 10.97 16.82 -3.74
C ALA A 45 10.61 16.92 -2.25
N PRO A 46 10.65 15.79 -1.50
CA PRO A 46 10.33 15.81 -0.07
C PRO A 46 11.36 16.61 0.71
N ALA A 47 10.88 17.43 1.65
CA ALA A 47 11.66 18.22 2.58
C ALA A 47 11.32 17.81 4.02
N ASP A 48 12.32 17.89 4.91
CA ASP A 48 12.17 17.68 6.34
C ASP A 48 11.56 18.95 6.98
N ALA A 49 10.26 19.10 6.81
CA ALA A 49 9.50 20.26 7.25
C ALA A 49 8.08 19.84 7.66
N PRO A 50 7.53 20.42 8.73
CA PRO A 50 6.19 20.10 9.21
C PRO A 50 5.13 20.37 8.13
N TYR A 51 4.27 19.38 7.89
CA TYR A 51 3.08 19.56 7.07
C TYR A 51 2.05 20.45 7.78
N PRO A 52 1.41 21.43 7.08
CA PRO A 52 0.59 22.46 7.73
C PRO A 52 -0.83 22.00 8.09
N GLY A 53 -0.98 20.89 8.76
CA GLY A 53 -2.28 20.40 9.22
C GLY A 53 -2.28 18.89 9.46
N THR A 54 -3.46 18.36 9.76
CA THR A 54 -3.70 16.93 9.94
C THR A 54 -4.69 16.49 8.88
N ILE A 55 -4.38 15.44 8.13
CA ILE A 55 -5.27 14.84 7.14
C ILE A 55 -6.31 14.00 7.88
N SER A 56 -7.59 14.23 7.59
CA SER A 56 -8.66 13.35 8.04
C SER A 56 -8.88 12.26 7.00
N LEU A 57 -8.79 11.00 7.41
CA LEU A 57 -9.02 9.83 6.57
C LEU A 57 -10.18 9.02 7.12
N ALA A 58 -11.19 8.76 6.31
CA ALA A 58 -12.28 7.85 6.63
C ALA A 58 -12.35 6.73 5.58
N VAL A 59 -12.29 5.49 6.07
CA VAL A 59 -12.36 4.29 5.22
C VAL A 59 -13.57 3.47 5.63
N ASP A 60 -14.46 3.18 4.67
CA ASP A 60 -15.61 2.32 4.84
C ASP A 60 -15.35 0.98 4.16
N VAL A 61 -15.21 -0.08 4.97
CA VAL A 61 -14.95 -1.44 4.50
C VAL A 61 -16.20 -2.34 4.57
N THR A 62 -17.38 -1.76 4.73
CA THR A 62 -18.63 -2.54 4.90
C THR A 62 -19.05 -3.30 3.64
N ASN A 63 -18.61 -2.86 2.45
CA ASN A 63 -18.94 -3.51 1.18
C ASN A 63 -17.96 -4.65 0.83
N VAL A 64 -17.85 -5.63 1.73
CA VAL A 64 -16.99 -6.80 1.53
C VAL A 64 -17.48 -7.75 0.43
N THR A 65 -18.77 -7.72 0.11
CA THR A 65 -19.37 -8.56 -0.94
C THR A 65 -18.81 -8.19 -2.32
N ASP A 66 -18.75 -6.90 -2.63
CA ASP A 66 -18.20 -6.40 -3.88
C ASP A 66 -16.68 -6.17 -3.80
N ARG A 67 -16.08 -6.37 -2.62
CA ARG A 67 -14.66 -6.16 -2.35
C ARG A 67 -14.22 -4.72 -2.62
N ILE A 68 -15.04 -3.76 -2.22
CA ILE A 68 -14.79 -2.34 -2.40
C ILE A 68 -14.69 -1.67 -1.04
N PHE A 69 -13.61 -0.89 -0.85
CA PHE A 69 -13.52 0.07 0.25
C PHE A 69 -13.81 1.47 -0.29
N ASN A 70 -14.66 2.23 0.38
CA ASN A 70 -14.89 3.62 0.06
C ASN A 70 -14.00 4.50 0.92
N VAL A 71 -13.30 5.44 0.28
CA VAL A 71 -12.34 6.32 0.92
C VAL A 71 -12.80 7.76 0.81
N HIS A 72 -12.72 8.46 1.92
CA HIS A 72 -12.88 9.91 1.98
C HIS A 72 -11.72 10.51 2.76
N GLU A 73 -11.06 11.53 2.18
CA GLU A 73 -10.01 12.29 2.83
C GLU A 73 -10.33 13.78 2.78
N THR A 74 -10.01 14.48 3.87
CA THR A 74 -9.92 15.94 3.87
C THR A 74 -8.45 16.31 4.05
N ILE A 75 -7.85 16.84 3.00
CA ILE A 75 -6.41 17.15 2.91
C ILE A 75 -6.20 18.65 3.01
N PRO A 76 -5.71 19.21 4.13
CA PRO A 76 -5.29 20.59 4.25
C PRO A 76 -4.25 20.95 3.18
N ILE A 77 -4.37 22.12 2.54
CA ILE A 77 -3.43 22.54 1.51
C ILE A 77 -2.87 23.92 1.76
N LYS A 78 -1.65 24.15 1.24
CA LYS A 78 -1.02 25.46 1.20
C LYS A 78 -0.61 25.76 -0.24
N GLY A 79 -1.14 26.84 -0.79
CA GLY A 79 -0.91 27.21 -2.19
C GLY A 79 -1.99 26.66 -3.12
N ARG A 80 -1.75 26.76 -4.42
CA ARG A 80 -2.71 26.40 -5.47
C ARG A 80 -2.30 25.16 -6.26
N GLU A 81 -1.03 25.02 -6.54
CA GLU A 81 -0.48 23.88 -7.26
C GLU A 81 -0.15 22.78 -6.26
N ILE A 82 -0.93 21.72 -6.29
CA ILE A 82 -0.83 20.59 -5.37
C ILE A 82 -0.57 19.32 -6.19
N THR A 83 0.40 18.55 -5.77
CA THR A 83 0.59 17.18 -6.27
C THR A 83 0.25 16.22 -5.14
N LEU A 84 -0.77 15.39 -5.36
CA LEU A 84 -1.12 14.28 -4.47
C LEU A 84 -0.42 13.02 -4.97
N LEU A 85 0.14 12.26 -4.04
CA LEU A 85 0.86 11.01 -4.31
C LEU A 85 0.07 9.83 -3.75
N TYR A 86 -0.04 8.77 -4.54
CA TYR A 86 -0.44 7.45 -4.05
C TYR A 86 0.83 6.68 -3.68
N PRO A 87 0.94 6.07 -2.51
CA PRO A 87 2.15 5.34 -2.11
C PRO A 87 2.55 4.30 -3.16
N GLU A 88 3.83 4.25 -3.51
CA GLU A 88 4.36 3.36 -4.54
C GLU A 88 5.34 2.33 -3.94
N TRP A 89 6.36 2.82 -3.22
CA TRP A 89 7.43 2.02 -2.63
C TRP A 89 7.12 1.70 -1.19
N LEU A 90 6.77 0.46 -0.92
CA LEU A 90 6.40 0.04 0.44
C LEU A 90 7.59 -0.60 1.13
N PRO A 91 7.93 -0.18 2.35
CA PRO A 91 8.87 -0.90 3.19
C PRO A 91 8.41 -2.35 3.39
N GLY A 92 9.35 -3.29 3.35
CA GLY A 92 9.06 -4.71 3.46
C GLY A 92 8.78 -5.40 2.13
N THR A 93 8.21 -4.72 1.13
CA THR A 93 8.13 -5.26 -0.23
C THR A 93 9.33 -4.90 -1.09
N HIS A 94 10.16 -3.94 -0.66
CA HIS A 94 11.42 -3.50 -1.29
C HIS A 94 11.31 -3.15 -2.77
N SER A 95 10.11 -2.82 -3.24
CA SER A 95 9.79 -2.59 -4.66
C SER A 95 8.60 -1.65 -4.81
N PRO A 96 8.36 -1.11 -6.02
CA PRO A 96 7.15 -0.33 -6.32
C PRO A 96 5.95 -1.27 -6.46
N SER A 97 5.46 -1.81 -5.35
CA SER A 97 4.53 -2.94 -5.32
C SER A 97 3.07 -2.52 -5.15
N ASN A 98 2.78 -1.28 -4.74
CA ASN A 98 1.41 -0.84 -4.55
C ASN A 98 0.69 -0.61 -5.89
N ALA A 99 -0.44 -1.27 -6.08
CA ALA A 99 -1.11 -1.29 -7.38
C ALA A 99 -2.07 -0.09 -7.52
N VAL A 100 -1.63 1.00 -8.15
CA VAL A 100 -2.49 2.16 -8.43
C VAL A 100 -3.70 1.82 -9.32
N SER A 101 -3.68 0.69 -10.03
CA SER A 101 -4.81 0.16 -10.79
C SER A 101 -5.98 -0.31 -9.92
N GLU A 102 -5.77 -0.48 -8.62
CA GLU A 102 -6.80 -0.84 -7.63
C GLU A 102 -7.55 0.41 -7.11
N MET A 103 -7.07 1.62 -7.43
CA MET A 103 -7.79 2.87 -7.18
C MET A 103 -8.78 3.18 -8.30
N ALA A 104 -10.02 3.45 -7.97
CA ALA A 104 -11.09 3.79 -8.91
C ALA A 104 -11.88 5.01 -8.47
N GLY A 105 -12.52 5.70 -9.42
CA GLY A 105 -13.52 6.72 -9.16
C GLY A 105 -13.01 7.98 -8.43
N LEU A 106 -11.73 8.36 -8.59
CA LEU A 106 -11.16 9.54 -7.93
C LEU A 106 -11.93 10.82 -8.28
N VAL A 107 -12.46 11.47 -7.25
CA VAL A 107 -13.14 12.77 -7.32
C VAL A 107 -12.53 13.69 -6.28
N ILE A 108 -12.07 14.84 -6.72
CA ILE A 108 -11.53 15.89 -5.86
C ILE A 108 -12.50 17.08 -5.88
N THR A 109 -12.87 17.56 -4.71
CA THR A 109 -13.72 18.76 -4.55
C THR A 109 -13.08 19.74 -3.59
N ALA A 110 -13.47 21.01 -3.71
CA ALA A 110 -13.18 22.05 -2.72
C ALA A 110 -14.37 22.97 -2.61
N ASN A 111 -14.78 23.31 -1.39
CA ASN A 111 -15.98 24.11 -1.11
C ASN A 111 -17.22 23.55 -1.85
N GLY A 112 -17.37 22.22 -1.92
CA GLY A 112 -18.46 21.51 -2.58
C GLY A 112 -18.44 21.54 -4.11
N LYS A 113 -17.40 22.10 -4.75
CA LYS A 113 -17.26 22.14 -6.22
C LYS A 113 -16.17 21.15 -6.66
N ARG A 114 -16.47 20.39 -7.72
CA ARG A 114 -15.51 19.50 -8.33
C ARG A 114 -14.33 20.26 -8.93
N ILE A 115 -13.12 19.82 -8.63
CA ILE A 115 -11.87 20.36 -9.16
C ILE A 115 -11.29 19.35 -10.14
N PRO A 116 -10.89 19.75 -11.34
CA PRO A 116 -10.20 18.87 -12.27
C PRO A 116 -8.82 18.52 -11.72
N TRP A 117 -8.40 17.30 -11.99
CA TRP A 117 -7.07 16.83 -11.71
C TRP A 117 -6.50 16.14 -12.96
N ILE A 118 -5.18 16.09 -13.05
CA ILE A 118 -4.47 15.46 -14.15
C ILE A 118 -3.50 14.44 -13.54
N ARG A 119 -3.60 13.20 -13.98
CA ARG A 119 -2.59 12.18 -13.64
C ARG A 119 -1.29 12.52 -14.35
N ASP A 120 -0.16 12.43 -13.66
CA ASP A 120 1.14 12.63 -14.27
C ASP A 120 1.38 11.60 -15.39
N ARG A 121 2.00 12.04 -16.49
CA ARG A 121 2.19 11.21 -17.69
C ARG A 121 3.43 10.33 -17.63
N VAL A 122 4.32 10.60 -16.66
CA VAL A 122 5.58 9.89 -16.44
C VAL A 122 5.49 9.10 -15.14
N ASP A 123 5.08 9.75 -14.04
CA ASP A 123 4.84 9.13 -12.74
C ASP A 123 3.36 8.82 -12.55
N MET A 124 2.97 7.57 -12.75
CA MET A 124 1.56 7.16 -12.67
C MET A 124 0.96 7.26 -11.26
N TYR A 125 1.78 7.45 -10.24
CA TYR A 125 1.34 7.57 -8.84
C TYR A 125 1.10 9.01 -8.41
N ALA A 126 1.33 10.00 -9.28
CA ALA A 126 1.16 11.41 -9.02
C ALA A 126 -0.08 12.00 -9.69
N PHE A 127 -0.80 12.86 -8.96
CA PHE A 127 -2.03 13.54 -9.40
C PHE A 127 -1.90 15.03 -9.16
N HIS A 128 -1.86 15.81 -10.23
CA HIS A 128 -1.75 17.29 -10.19
C HIS A 128 -3.12 17.93 -10.06
N VAL A 129 -3.25 18.85 -9.14
CA VAL A 129 -4.47 19.61 -8.83
C VAL A 129 -4.15 21.09 -8.79
N GLU A 130 -4.92 21.91 -9.51
CA GLU A 130 -4.88 23.35 -9.36
C GLU A 130 -6.07 23.79 -8.51
N ALA A 131 -5.83 24.09 -7.24
CA ALA A 131 -6.85 24.54 -6.30
C ALA A 131 -7.25 25.99 -6.59
N PRO A 132 -8.54 26.35 -6.47
CA PRO A 132 -8.97 27.75 -6.52
C PRO A 132 -8.30 28.58 -5.41
N GLN A 133 -8.27 29.91 -5.65
CA GLN A 133 -7.78 30.83 -4.64
C GLN A 133 -8.60 30.70 -3.34
N ASP A 134 -7.98 30.85 -2.20
CA ASP A 134 -8.59 30.79 -0.86
C ASP A 134 -9.12 29.42 -0.40
N VAL A 135 -8.91 28.36 -1.15
CA VAL A 135 -9.17 26.99 -0.70
C VAL A 135 -8.11 26.60 0.33
N LYS A 136 -8.56 26.02 1.45
CA LYS A 136 -7.70 25.59 2.57
C LYS A 136 -7.56 24.06 2.70
N ALA A 137 -8.49 23.33 2.08
CA ALA A 137 -8.49 21.89 2.08
C ALA A 137 -9.15 21.33 0.80
N LEU A 138 -8.72 20.16 0.41
CA LEU A 138 -9.35 19.36 -0.64
C LEU A 138 -10.12 18.22 0.02
N ASP A 139 -11.34 17.96 -0.47
CA ASP A 139 -12.08 16.74 -0.15
C ASP A 139 -11.87 15.76 -1.30
N VAL A 140 -11.29 14.61 -0.97
CA VAL A 140 -10.89 13.57 -1.92
C VAL A 140 -11.71 12.33 -1.66
N ASN A 141 -12.35 11.80 -2.68
CA ASN A 141 -13.12 10.57 -2.62
C ASN A 141 -12.64 9.62 -3.70
N PHE A 142 -12.45 8.35 -3.35
CA PHE A 142 -12.16 7.28 -4.29
C PHE A 142 -12.55 5.92 -3.72
N GLN A 143 -12.38 4.88 -4.51
CA GLN A 143 -12.61 3.50 -4.10
C GLN A 143 -11.32 2.69 -4.26
N PHE A 144 -11.05 1.86 -3.29
CA PHE A 144 -10.12 0.75 -3.45
C PHE A 144 -10.94 -0.47 -3.88
N VAL A 145 -10.54 -1.09 -4.99
CA VAL A 145 -11.17 -2.28 -5.55
C VAL A 145 -10.19 -3.45 -5.41
N ALA A 146 -10.48 -4.32 -4.46
CA ALA A 146 -9.57 -5.42 -4.16
C ALA A 146 -9.44 -6.41 -5.32
N PRO A 147 -8.22 -6.93 -5.57
CA PRO A 147 -7.99 -7.86 -6.66
C PRO A 147 -8.77 -9.17 -6.49
N GLN A 148 -9.21 -9.73 -7.61
CA GLN A 148 -9.93 -11.01 -7.66
C GLN A 148 -8.98 -12.22 -7.65
N ASP A 149 -7.68 -12.01 -7.87
CA ASP A 149 -6.68 -13.07 -7.86
C ASP A 149 -6.56 -13.69 -6.45
N PRO A 150 -6.76 -14.99 -6.27
CA PRO A 150 -6.62 -15.66 -4.97
C PRO A 150 -5.23 -15.48 -4.33
N LYS A 151 -4.18 -15.33 -5.15
CA LYS A 151 -2.80 -15.08 -4.64
C LYS A 151 -2.60 -13.67 -4.10
N ARG A 152 -3.53 -12.76 -4.38
CA ARG A 152 -3.53 -11.37 -3.94
C ARG A 152 -4.79 -11.05 -3.13
N GLY A 153 -5.49 -12.07 -2.67
CA GLY A 153 -6.74 -11.94 -1.93
C GLY A 153 -6.52 -11.19 -0.62
N ARG A 154 -7.24 -10.07 -0.46
CA ARG A 154 -7.23 -9.25 0.78
C ARG A 154 -8.58 -9.24 1.46
N ILE A 155 -9.64 -9.64 0.75
CA ILE A 155 -11.02 -9.54 1.23
C ILE A 155 -11.79 -10.81 0.89
N SER A 156 -12.46 -11.33 1.89
CA SER A 156 -13.52 -12.33 1.76
C SER A 156 -14.81 -11.82 2.40
N SER A 157 -15.91 -12.57 2.32
CA SER A 157 -17.13 -12.22 3.04
C SER A 157 -17.00 -12.30 4.56
N LYS A 158 -15.86 -12.73 5.10
CA LYS A 158 -15.64 -12.97 6.53
C LYS A 158 -14.37 -12.35 7.07
N PHE A 159 -13.51 -11.85 6.20
CA PHE A 159 -12.21 -11.29 6.56
C PHE A 159 -11.81 -10.16 5.60
N ALA A 160 -11.16 -9.14 6.13
CA ALA A 160 -10.52 -8.07 5.37
C ALA A 160 -9.15 -7.73 5.95
N ASP A 161 -8.18 -7.62 5.05
CA ASP A 161 -6.87 -7.03 5.27
C ASP A 161 -6.91 -5.58 4.75
N VAL A 162 -6.81 -4.62 5.67
CA VAL A 162 -6.84 -3.18 5.38
C VAL A 162 -5.42 -2.63 5.48
N THR A 163 -4.79 -2.47 4.33
CA THR A 163 -3.48 -1.82 4.22
C THR A 163 -3.66 -0.35 3.86
N TRP A 164 -3.24 0.55 4.75
CA TRP A 164 -3.49 1.99 4.60
C TRP A 164 -2.86 2.61 3.35
N ASN A 165 -1.75 2.08 2.87
CA ASN A 165 -1.13 2.50 1.61
C ASN A 165 -2.04 2.37 0.38
N SER A 166 -3.07 1.52 0.45
CA SER A 166 -4.02 1.30 -0.65
C SER A 166 -5.25 2.23 -0.58
N VAL A 167 -5.43 2.95 0.52
CA VAL A 167 -6.65 3.72 0.82
C VAL A 167 -6.36 5.16 1.23
N LEU A 168 -5.26 5.74 0.74
CA LEU A 168 -4.95 7.14 0.99
C LEU A 168 -4.15 7.78 -0.15
N LEU A 169 -4.25 9.10 -0.22
CA LEU A 169 -3.37 9.99 -0.96
C LEU A 169 -2.69 10.95 0.02
N TYR A 170 -1.49 11.40 -0.31
CA TYR A 170 -0.79 12.37 0.52
C TYR A 170 -0.08 13.44 -0.34
N PRO A 171 0.12 14.67 0.17
CA PRO A 171 0.74 15.75 -0.59
C PRO A 171 2.26 15.52 -0.76
N ALA A 172 2.75 15.77 -1.98
CA ALA A 172 4.17 15.84 -2.26
C ALA A 172 4.86 16.98 -1.51
N GLY A 173 6.17 16.90 -1.35
CA GLY A 173 7.00 17.96 -0.78
C GLY A 173 7.32 17.82 0.70
N TYR A 174 6.86 16.74 1.37
CA TYR A 174 7.10 16.50 2.80
C TYR A 174 7.67 15.10 3.06
N PHE A 175 8.40 14.96 4.16
CA PHE A 175 8.74 13.63 4.67
C PHE A 175 7.49 12.95 5.24
N SER A 176 7.36 11.65 5.03
CA SER A 176 6.20 10.87 5.53
C SER A 176 6.00 10.97 7.04
N ARG A 177 7.08 11.12 7.81
CA ARG A 177 7.03 11.30 9.27
C ARG A 177 6.43 12.64 9.71
N ASP A 178 6.38 13.64 8.81
CA ASP A 178 5.92 15.01 9.12
C ASP A 178 4.46 15.25 8.71
N ILE A 179 3.83 14.28 8.05
CA ILE A 179 2.42 14.31 7.67
C ILE A 179 1.60 13.55 8.70
N LYS A 180 0.62 14.22 9.30
CA LYS A 180 -0.23 13.66 10.35
C LYS A 180 -1.59 13.25 9.81
N PHE A 181 -2.12 12.17 10.36
CA PHE A 181 -3.43 11.61 10.04
C PHE A 181 -4.28 11.40 11.30
N GLU A 182 -5.55 11.78 11.21
CA GLU A 182 -6.65 11.30 12.05
C GLU A 182 -7.49 10.33 11.22
N THR A 183 -7.51 9.05 11.63
CA THR A 183 -8.08 7.97 10.83
C THR A 183 -9.33 7.41 11.49
N THR A 184 -10.36 7.19 10.69
CA THR A 184 -11.61 6.52 11.07
C THR A 184 -11.84 5.34 10.14
N LEU A 185 -12.22 4.18 10.71
CA LEU A 185 -12.57 2.98 9.97
C LEU A 185 -13.99 2.55 10.30
N LEU A 186 -14.80 2.30 9.29
CA LEU A 186 -16.14 1.71 9.45
C LEU A 186 -16.10 0.24 9.02
N LEU A 187 -16.37 -0.66 9.97
CA LEU A 187 -16.38 -2.11 9.78
C LEU A 187 -17.79 -2.64 9.53
N PRO A 188 -17.95 -3.83 8.90
CA PRO A 188 -19.22 -4.54 8.96
C PRO A 188 -19.66 -4.81 10.40
N THR A 189 -20.95 -4.74 10.68
CA THR A 189 -21.50 -4.97 12.02
C THR A 189 -21.13 -6.36 12.52
N GLY A 190 -20.65 -6.44 13.76
CA GLY A 190 -20.27 -7.70 14.42
C GLY A 190 -18.87 -8.21 14.06
N TRP A 191 -18.13 -7.50 13.22
CA TRP A 191 -16.74 -7.82 12.97
C TRP A 191 -15.84 -7.35 14.11
N GLN A 192 -14.82 -8.15 14.38
CA GLN A 192 -13.72 -7.81 15.30
C GLN A 192 -12.49 -7.39 14.47
N PHE A 193 -11.55 -6.69 15.10
CA PHE A 193 -10.33 -6.24 14.40
C PHE A 193 -9.11 -6.28 15.31
N ALA A 194 -7.95 -6.32 14.70
CA ALA A 194 -6.65 -6.19 15.34
C ALA A 194 -5.76 -5.23 14.52
N CYS A 195 -4.99 -4.41 15.24
CA CYS A 195 -4.11 -3.40 14.64
C CYS A 195 -3.15 -2.88 15.71
N SER A 196 -1.95 -2.50 15.34
CA SER A 196 -0.98 -1.88 16.26
C SER A 196 -1.26 -0.40 16.55
N LEU A 197 -2.18 0.27 15.83
CA LEU A 197 -2.57 1.64 16.13
C LEU A 197 -3.35 1.74 17.44
N ASP A 198 -3.16 2.85 18.14
CA ASP A 198 -3.94 3.18 19.32
C ASP A 198 -5.37 3.58 18.96
N VAL A 199 -6.35 2.90 19.52
CA VAL A 199 -7.76 3.27 19.42
C VAL A 199 -8.06 4.46 20.33
N LYS A 200 -8.71 5.48 19.79
CA LYS A 200 -9.21 6.64 20.54
C LYS A 200 -10.63 6.40 21.06
N SER A 201 -11.51 5.87 20.19
CA SER A 201 -12.88 5.50 20.56
C SER A 201 -13.46 4.47 19.58
N LEU A 202 -14.47 3.75 20.05
CA LEU A 202 -15.29 2.84 19.26
C LEU A 202 -16.74 3.28 19.40
N GLU A 203 -17.39 3.66 18.29
CA GLU A 203 -18.79 4.10 18.22
C GLU A 203 -19.63 3.01 17.55
N ASP A 204 -20.84 2.78 18.07
CA ASP A 204 -21.83 1.82 17.57
C ASP A 204 -21.27 0.40 17.36
N GLY A 205 -20.13 0.08 17.98
CA GLY A 205 -19.49 -1.23 17.92
C GLY A 205 -18.75 -1.54 16.61
N ASN A 206 -18.77 -0.63 15.63
CA ASN A 206 -18.15 -0.87 14.32
C ASN A 206 -17.45 0.35 13.68
N ARG A 207 -17.57 1.55 14.28
CA ARG A 207 -16.84 2.74 13.84
C ARG A 207 -15.66 2.99 14.78
N VAL A 208 -14.47 2.76 14.27
CA VAL A 208 -13.23 2.86 15.03
C VAL A 208 -12.57 4.20 14.72
N HIS A 209 -12.29 5.01 15.74
CA HIS A 209 -11.47 6.20 15.64
C HIS A 209 -10.11 5.91 16.24
N PHE A 210 -9.06 6.16 15.47
CA PHE A 210 -7.68 6.01 15.94
C PHE A 210 -7.14 7.33 16.49
N LYS A 211 -6.13 7.27 17.35
CA LYS A 211 -5.38 8.46 17.75
C LYS A 211 -4.61 9.02 16.55
N GLU A 212 -4.35 10.34 16.57
CA GLU A 212 -3.50 10.98 15.58
C GLU A 212 -2.16 10.27 15.49
N THR A 213 -1.71 9.99 14.26
CA THR A 213 -0.42 9.36 13.99
C THR A 213 0.23 9.96 12.75
N THR A 214 1.48 9.62 12.46
CA THR A 214 2.16 10.05 11.23
C THR A 214 1.82 9.12 10.06
N LEU A 215 1.93 9.61 8.83
CA LEU A 215 1.79 8.80 7.62
C LEU A 215 2.71 7.57 7.66
N ASN A 216 3.94 7.76 8.15
CA ASN A 216 4.90 6.66 8.26
C ASN A 216 4.39 5.55 9.20
N THR A 217 3.88 5.91 10.37
CA THR A 217 3.33 4.95 11.34
C THR A 217 2.01 4.35 10.85
N LEU A 218 1.15 5.16 10.21
CA LEU A 218 -0.13 4.69 9.67
C LEU A 218 0.08 3.57 8.66
N ILE A 219 0.91 3.79 7.65
CA ILE A 219 1.19 2.77 6.61
C ILE A 219 1.87 1.53 7.21
N ASP A 220 2.67 1.71 8.24
CA ASP A 220 3.36 0.62 8.96
C ASP A 220 2.48 -0.08 10.02
N SER A 221 1.18 0.17 10.03
CA SER A 221 0.24 -0.39 11.01
C SER A 221 -1.04 -0.90 10.32
N PRO A 222 -0.95 -1.94 9.47
CA PRO A 222 -2.12 -2.51 8.82
C PRO A 222 -3.12 -3.05 9.83
N LEU A 223 -4.32 -3.36 9.36
CA LEU A 223 -5.40 -3.83 10.18
C LEU A 223 -6.03 -5.07 9.57
N TYR A 224 -6.19 -6.10 10.38
CA TYR A 224 -7.01 -7.25 10.07
C TYR A 224 -8.37 -7.14 10.75
N ALA A 225 -9.44 -7.46 10.01
CA ALA A 225 -10.79 -7.49 10.56
C ALA A 225 -11.57 -8.70 10.03
N GLY A 226 -12.45 -9.26 10.87
CA GLY A 226 -13.21 -10.43 10.44
C GLY A 226 -14.26 -10.89 11.45
N VAL A 227 -15.06 -11.88 11.00
CA VAL A 227 -16.11 -12.51 11.79
C VAL A 227 -15.52 -13.46 12.82
N TYR A 228 -14.52 -14.25 12.43
CA TYR A 228 -13.92 -15.29 13.27
C TYR A 228 -12.53 -14.82 13.69
N PHE A 229 -12.43 -14.43 14.94
CA PHE A 229 -11.26 -13.83 15.55
C PHE A 229 -10.96 -14.46 16.90
N LYS A 230 -9.68 -14.66 17.19
CA LYS A 230 -9.20 -15.08 18.50
C LYS A 230 -7.88 -14.36 18.81
N ARG A 231 -7.81 -13.72 19.96
CA ARG A 231 -6.57 -13.13 20.49
C ARG A 231 -6.00 -14.04 21.56
N GLU A 232 -4.74 -14.41 21.40
CA GLU A 232 -3.95 -15.12 22.40
C GLU A 232 -2.85 -14.22 22.94
N ASP A 233 -2.65 -14.24 24.25
CA ASP A 233 -1.60 -13.48 24.92
C ASP A 233 -0.29 -14.30 24.93
N LEU A 234 0.73 -13.78 24.23
CA LEU A 234 2.08 -14.34 24.17
C LEU A 234 3.07 -13.60 25.08
N SER A 235 2.60 -12.63 25.87
CA SER A 235 3.45 -11.76 26.70
C SER A 235 4.28 -12.58 27.69
N THR A 236 5.51 -12.14 27.91
CA THR A 236 6.44 -12.74 28.87
C THR A 236 6.54 -11.95 30.16
N GLY A 237 5.89 -10.80 30.24
CA GLY A 237 5.85 -9.87 31.36
C GLY A 237 4.72 -8.86 31.24
N ALA A 238 4.64 -7.92 32.18
CA ALA A 238 3.59 -6.90 32.20
C ALA A 238 3.83 -5.75 31.20
N ASP A 239 5.09 -5.52 30.86
CA ASP A 239 5.49 -4.45 29.95
C ASP A 239 5.57 -4.97 28.52
N ASN A 240 5.13 -4.14 27.55
CA ASN A 240 5.20 -4.41 26.12
C ASN A 240 4.52 -5.73 25.70
N PRO A 241 3.20 -5.82 25.83
CA PRO A 241 2.46 -7.02 25.54
C PRO A 241 2.61 -7.46 24.07
N VAL A 242 2.60 -8.76 23.85
CA VAL A 242 2.67 -9.40 22.54
C VAL A 242 1.43 -10.28 22.36
N TYR A 243 0.71 -10.07 21.27
CA TYR A 243 -0.50 -10.80 20.97
C TYR A 243 -0.40 -11.60 19.67
N LEU A 244 -1.03 -12.75 19.65
CA LEU A 244 -1.30 -13.50 18.43
C LEU A 244 -2.79 -13.31 18.09
N ASP A 245 -3.04 -12.53 17.06
CA ASP A 245 -4.36 -12.15 16.59
C ASP A 245 -4.75 -13.03 15.39
N VAL A 246 -5.47 -14.10 15.65
CA VAL A 246 -5.83 -15.10 14.65
C VAL A 246 -7.17 -14.78 14.02
N PHE A 247 -7.19 -14.72 12.69
CA PHE A 247 -8.39 -14.61 11.87
C PHE A 247 -8.56 -15.84 11.00
N ALA A 248 -9.77 -16.36 10.88
CA ALA A 248 -10.04 -17.61 10.18
C ALA A 248 -11.30 -17.54 9.29
N ASP A 249 -11.42 -18.51 8.36
CA ASP A 249 -12.61 -18.65 7.51
C ASP A 249 -13.80 -19.29 8.25
N LYS A 250 -13.53 -20.04 9.32
CA LYS A 250 -14.54 -20.72 10.16
C LYS A 250 -14.05 -20.90 11.61
N PRO A 251 -14.97 -21.06 12.59
CA PRO A 251 -14.61 -21.15 14.01
C PRO A 251 -13.66 -22.30 14.35
N ALA A 252 -13.78 -23.44 13.65
CA ALA A 252 -12.95 -24.61 13.94
C ALA A 252 -11.44 -24.38 13.65
N ASP A 253 -11.12 -23.45 12.76
CA ASP A 253 -9.72 -23.14 12.41
C ASP A 253 -9.04 -22.26 13.49
N LEU A 254 -9.80 -21.76 14.48
CA LEU A 254 -9.33 -21.01 15.65
C LEU A 254 -8.96 -21.90 16.85
N GLU A 255 -9.12 -23.21 16.73
CA GLU A 255 -8.80 -24.15 17.82
C GLU A 255 -7.27 -24.29 17.91
N ILE A 256 -6.71 -23.74 18.99
CA ILE A 256 -5.28 -23.75 19.30
C ILE A 256 -5.08 -24.60 20.54
N SER A 257 -4.27 -25.64 20.47
CA SER A 257 -3.94 -26.47 21.63
C SER A 257 -2.99 -25.74 22.59
N ALA A 258 -2.90 -26.19 23.83
CA ALA A 258 -2.01 -25.61 24.84
C ALA A 258 -0.54 -25.70 24.41
N ASP A 259 -0.15 -26.81 23.76
CA ASP A 259 1.23 -27.00 23.29
C ASP A 259 1.55 -26.06 22.14
N GLU A 260 0.64 -25.89 21.18
CA GLU A 260 0.81 -24.95 20.06
C GLU A 260 0.90 -23.50 20.56
N LEU A 261 0.07 -23.12 21.51
CA LEU A 261 0.16 -21.80 22.14
C LEU A 261 1.51 -21.64 22.87
N GLN A 262 1.99 -22.68 23.55
CA GLN A 262 3.29 -22.63 24.22
C GLN A 262 4.44 -22.46 23.22
N TYR A 263 4.39 -23.07 22.04
CA TYR A 263 5.39 -22.86 20.99
C TYR A 263 5.45 -21.40 20.53
N HIS A 264 4.29 -20.72 20.40
CA HIS A 264 4.26 -19.30 20.05
C HIS A 264 4.78 -18.41 21.19
N LYS A 265 4.50 -18.77 22.44
CA LYS A 265 5.09 -18.07 23.61
C LYS A 265 6.61 -18.23 23.64
N ASN A 266 7.12 -19.42 23.34
CA ASN A 266 8.55 -19.66 23.28
C ASN A 266 9.25 -18.79 22.22
N LEU A 267 8.59 -18.50 21.09
CA LEU A 267 9.10 -17.57 20.08
C LEU A 267 9.43 -16.21 20.71
N VAL A 268 8.49 -15.65 21.48
CA VAL A 268 8.67 -14.36 22.14
C VAL A 268 9.79 -14.40 23.17
N ILE A 269 9.85 -15.50 23.97
CA ILE A 269 10.91 -15.71 24.96
C ILE A 269 12.29 -15.75 24.30
N GLU A 270 12.43 -16.53 23.22
CA GLU A 270 13.72 -16.68 22.53
C GLU A 270 14.17 -15.40 21.83
N ALA A 271 13.24 -14.66 21.21
CA ALA A 271 13.55 -13.37 20.63
C ALA A 271 14.02 -12.36 21.71
N GLN A 272 13.39 -12.34 22.89
CA GLN A 272 13.82 -11.49 24.00
C GLN A 272 15.21 -11.88 24.53
N LYS A 273 15.52 -13.16 24.61
CA LYS A 273 16.88 -13.62 25.00
C LYS A 273 17.91 -13.23 23.95
N LEU A 274 17.58 -13.36 22.64
CA LEU A 274 18.48 -13.08 21.54
C LEU A 274 18.82 -11.58 21.46
N PHE A 275 17.81 -10.73 21.50
CA PHE A 275 17.98 -9.29 21.33
C PHE A 275 18.17 -8.51 22.62
N ASN A 276 17.78 -9.06 23.75
CA ASN A 276 17.82 -8.45 25.09
C ASN A 276 17.21 -7.02 25.12
N SER A 277 16.26 -6.78 24.27
CA SER A 277 15.58 -5.47 24.10
C SER A 277 14.32 -5.64 23.26
N HIS A 278 13.43 -4.63 23.33
CA HIS A 278 12.29 -4.46 22.42
C HIS A 278 12.15 -2.97 22.08
N HIS A 279 11.52 -2.68 20.95
CA HIS A 279 11.39 -1.33 20.41
C HIS A 279 9.94 -0.96 20.09
N TYR A 280 9.00 -1.69 20.65
CA TYR A 280 7.55 -1.49 20.51
C TYR A 280 6.90 -1.28 21.88
N GLY A 281 5.80 -0.56 21.90
CA GLY A 281 4.92 -0.47 23.08
C GLY A 281 4.00 -1.69 23.21
N ARG A 282 3.61 -2.26 22.10
CA ARG A 282 2.85 -3.51 21.92
C ARG A 282 3.26 -4.14 20.60
N TYR A 283 3.15 -5.46 20.48
CA TYR A 283 3.32 -6.15 19.21
C TYR A 283 2.13 -7.06 18.92
N ASP A 284 1.56 -6.94 17.71
CA ASP A 284 0.43 -7.73 17.25
C ASP A 284 0.88 -8.58 16.04
N PHE A 285 0.91 -9.92 16.18
CA PHE A 285 0.97 -10.82 15.04
C PHE A 285 -0.41 -10.88 14.41
N LEU A 286 -0.62 -10.22 13.28
CA LEU A 286 -1.87 -10.27 12.53
C LEU A 286 -1.87 -11.53 11.68
N PHE A 287 -2.46 -12.60 12.19
CA PHE A 287 -2.31 -13.92 11.61
C PHE A 287 -3.61 -14.42 10.97
N SER A 288 -3.60 -14.57 9.64
CA SER A 288 -4.70 -15.18 8.89
C SER A 288 -4.46 -16.67 8.68
N VAL A 289 -5.38 -17.51 9.14
CA VAL A 289 -5.44 -18.95 8.86
C VAL A 289 -6.61 -19.21 7.91
N SER A 290 -6.34 -19.06 6.62
CA SER A 290 -7.36 -18.98 5.57
C SER A 290 -6.87 -19.58 4.28
N ASP A 291 -7.77 -20.25 3.54
CA ASP A 291 -7.47 -20.71 2.19
C ASP A 291 -7.80 -19.63 1.12
N VAL A 292 -8.40 -18.52 1.55
CA VAL A 292 -8.75 -17.38 0.68
C VAL A 292 -7.76 -16.24 0.81
N VAL A 293 -7.30 -15.94 2.05
CA VAL A 293 -6.36 -14.88 2.36
C VAL A 293 -5.19 -15.49 3.11
N SER A 294 -4.18 -15.96 2.37
CA SER A 294 -3.02 -16.65 2.92
C SER A 294 -1.75 -16.32 2.14
N GLY A 295 -0.62 -16.84 2.60
CA GLY A 295 0.67 -16.74 1.90
C GLY A 295 1.30 -15.35 1.96
N LYS A 296 0.96 -14.54 2.96
CA LYS A 296 1.55 -13.23 3.22
C LYS A 296 2.56 -13.36 4.36
N GLY A 297 3.71 -12.73 4.22
CA GLY A 297 4.65 -12.37 5.25
C GLY A 297 5.02 -10.93 4.99
N LEU A 298 4.80 -10.04 5.96
CA LEU A 298 5.17 -8.64 5.83
C LEU A 298 5.38 -8.03 7.21
N GLU A 299 6.58 -7.57 7.40
CA GLU A 299 7.04 -7.01 8.65
C GLU A 299 6.62 -5.56 8.86
N HIS A 300 6.30 -5.23 10.11
CA HIS A 300 6.06 -3.89 10.60
C HIS A 300 6.80 -3.66 11.91
N HIS A 301 6.93 -2.39 12.35
CA HIS A 301 7.67 -2.09 13.58
C HIS A 301 7.00 -2.70 14.82
N GLN A 302 5.67 -2.64 14.90
CA GLN A 302 4.87 -3.06 16.05
C GLN A 302 3.86 -4.15 15.71
N SER A 303 3.95 -4.74 14.54
CA SER A 303 3.12 -5.86 14.10
C SER A 303 3.78 -6.62 12.96
N SER A 304 3.20 -7.74 12.57
CA SER A 304 3.46 -8.42 11.30
C SER A 304 2.15 -8.87 10.68
N GLU A 305 2.10 -8.92 9.35
CA GLU A 305 1.02 -9.55 8.62
C GLU A 305 1.47 -10.95 8.20
N ASP A 306 0.84 -11.94 8.78
CA ASP A 306 1.20 -13.33 8.60
C ASP A 306 0.02 -14.10 8.00
N GLY A 307 0.27 -14.92 6.98
CA GLY A 307 -0.79 -15.69 6.34
C GLY A 307 -0.43 -17.15 6.15
N SER A 308 -1.23 -18.04 6.68
CA SER A 308 -1.08 -19.48 6.53
C SER A 308 -2.39 -20.12 6.06
N ARG A 309 -2.31 -21.42 5.72
CA ARG A 309 -3.48 -22.21 5.34
C ARG A 309 -4.44 -22.37 6.51
N ALA A 310 -5.72 -22.59 6.21
CA ALA A 310 -6.77 -22.77 7.21
C ALA A 310 -6.48 -23.90 8.22
N ASN A 311 -5.74 -24.93 7.81
CA ASN A 311 -5.40 -26.05 8.67
C ASN A 311 -4.11 -25.88 9.53
N TYR A 312 -3.60 -24.65 9.67
CA TYR A 312 -2.34 -24.38 10.39
C TYR A 312 -2.31 -24.99 11.80
N PHE A 313 -3.37 -24.82 12.58
CA PHE A 313 -3.48 -25.41 13.92
C PHE A 313 -4.05 -26.83 13.90
N THR A 314 -5.04 -27.12 13.05
CA THR A 314 -5.72 -28.42 13.02
C THR A 314 -4.89 -29.56 12.42
N ASP A 315 -3.85 -29.25 11.69
CA ASP A 315 -2.87 -30.22 11.14
C ASP A 315 -1.43 -29.74 11.41
N TRP A 316 -1.09 -29.69 12.68
CA TRP A 316 0.18 -29.17 13.16
C TRP A 316 1.40 -29.88 12.55
N GLY A 317 1.32 -31.18 12.29
CA GLY A 317 2.40 -31.98 11.69
C GLY A 317 2.73 -31.57 10.25
N ALA A 318 1.75 -31.21 9.44
CA ALA A 318 1.94 -30.87 8.04
C ALA A 318 2.57 -29.48 7.82
N GLY A 319 2.49 -28.58 8.81
CA GLY A 319 2.86 -27.17 8.68
C GLY A 319 4.32 -26.81 9.00
N VAL A 320 5.21 -27.78 9.27
CA VAL A 320 6.59 -27.51 9.77
C VAL A 320 7.38 -26.54 8.89
N GLY A 321 7.23 -26.61 7.56
CA GLY A 321 7.92 -25.69 6.62
C GLY A 321 7.48 -24.22 6.74
N GLY A 322 6.21 -23.98 7.05
CA GLY A 322 5.64 -22.60 7.15
C GLY A 322 5.87 -21.92 8.51
N ARG A 323 6.42 -22.63 9.50
CA ARG A 323 6.59 -22.07 10.85
C ARG A 323 7.78 -21.15 11.02
N ALA A 324 8.59 -20.98 9.99
CA ALA A 324 9.63 -19.95 9.96
C ALA A 324 9.07 -18.54 9.77
N LEU A 325 7.82 -18.38 9.32
CA LEU A 325 7.22 -17.10 8.99
C LEU A 325 7.17 -16.15 10.20
N LEU A 326 6.47 -16.50 11.26
CA LEU A 326 6.34 -15.63 12.44
C LEU A 326 7.69 -15.25 13.07
N PRO A 327 8.67 -16.18 13.24
CA PRO A 327 10.03 -15.83 13.67
C PRO A 327 10.75 -14.85 12.75
N HIS A 328 10.59 -14.99 11.44
CA HIS A 328 11.18 -14.10 10.45
C HIS A 328 10.60 -12.70 10.59
N GLU A 329 9.27 -12.56 10.48
CA GLU A 329 8.59 -11.26 10.55
C GLU A 329 8.80 -10.58 11.91
N TYR A 330 8.80 -11.34 13.01
CA TYR A 330 9.04 -10.77 14.33
C TYR A 330 10.47 -10.23 14.49
N THR A 331 11.46 -10.91 13.92
CA THR A 331 12.86 -10.48 13.93
C THR A 331 13.05 -9.14 13.25
N HIS A 332 12.26 -8.85 12.23
CA HIS A 332 12.29 -7.57 11.53
C HIS A 332 11.93 -6.39 12.42
N SER A 333 11.20 -6.55 13.51
CA SER A 333 10.97 -5.47 14.47
C SER A 333 12.29 -4.84 14.95
N TRP A 334 13.36 -5.66 15.07
CA TRP A 334 14.72 -5.20 15.39
C TRP A 334 15.54 -4.91 14.13
N ASN A 335 15.68 -5.92 13.24
CA ASN A 335 16.48 -5.84 12.02
C ASN A 335 15.63 -5.46 10.82
N GLY A 336 15.63 -4.20 10.46
CA GLY A 336 14.88 -3.69 9.31
C GLY A 336 13.93 -2.56 9.68
N LYS A 337 13.14 -2.69 10.75
CA LYS A 337 12.18 -1.65 11.15
C LYS A 337 12.79 -0.67 12.15
N PHE A 338 13.35 -1.14 13.24
CA PHE A 338 14.06 -0.26 14.19
C PHE A 338 15.49 0.09 13.71
N ARG A 339 16.25 -0.90 13.26
CA ARG A 339 17.57 -0.72 12.63
C ARG A 339 17.47 -1.04 11.15
N ARG A 340 17.33 -0.01 10.33
CA ARG A 340 17.20 -0.12 8.87
C ARG A 340 18.53 0.20 8.21
N PRO A 341 18.98 -0.59 7.19
CA PRO A 341 20.07 -0.18 6.30
C PRO A 341 19.79 1.17 5.66
N ALA A 342 20.81 2.02 5.56
CA ALA A 342 20.62 3.42 5.17
C ALA A 342 20.09 3.60 3.75
N ASP A 343 20.43 2.69 2.85
CA ASP A 343 19.97 2.68 1.45
C ASP A 343 18.51 2.25 1.27
N LEU A 344 17.93 1.60 2.29
CA LEU A 344 16.50 1.23 2.33
C LEU A 344 15.62 2.32 2.96
N TRP A 345 16.23 3.38 3.51
CA TRP A 345 15.45 4.50 4.03
C TRP A 345 15.10 5.49 2.92
N THR A 346 13.85 5.92 2.88
CA THR A 346 13.35 6.94 1.96
C THR A 346 12.58 8.01 2.70
N ALA A 347 12.58 9.22 2.17
CA ALA A 347 11.90 10.37 2.76
C ALA A 347 10.37 10.25 2.72
N ASN A 348 9.85 9.60 1.68
CA ASN A 348 8.43 9.27 1.53
C ASN A 348 8.26 7.99 0.70
N PHE A 349 7.04 7.58 0.44
CA PHE A 349 6.70 6.32 -0.25
C PHE A 349 6.75 6.40 -1.79
N ASN A 350 7.22 7.50 -2.37
CA ASN A 350 7.41 7.67 -3.83
C ASN A 350 8.87 7.94 -4.21
N VAL A 351 9.77 7.90 -3.23
CA VAL A 351 11.22 7.89 -3.48
C VAL A 351 11.68 6.44 -3.59
N PRO A 352 12.33 6.04 -4.70
CA PRO A 352 12.84 4.69 -4.88
C PRO A 352 13.82 4.27 -3.80
N MET A 353 13.67 3.05 -3.27
CA MET A 353 14.65 2.42 -2.37
C MET A 353 15.85 1.93 -3.16
N GLN A 354 17.02 2.00 -2.55
CA GLN A 354 18.23 1.36 -3.05
C GLN A 354 18.43 0.05 -2.27
N ASN A 355 18.55 -1.07 -2.94
CA ASN A 355 18.48 -2.38 -2.31
C ASN A 355 19.86 -3.05 -2.16
N ASP A 356 20.96 -2.31 -2.13
CA ASP A 356 22.32 -2.87 -2.04
C ASP A 356 22.57 -3.63 -0.73
N LEU A 357 21.93 -3.19 0.35
CA LEU A 357 22.01 -3.82 1.69
C LEU A 357 20.77 -4.66 2.04
N LEU A 358 19.95 -5.03 1.06
CA LEU A 358 18.80 -5.90 1.28
C LEU A 358 19.21 -7.26 1.89
N TRP A 359 20.39 -7.76 1.58
CA TRP A 359 20.94 -8.98 2.19
C TRP A 359 21.16 -8.86 3.70
N VAL A 360 21.38 -7.63 4.23
CA VAL A 360 21.44 -7.39 5.68
C VAL A 360 20.03 -7.38 6.26
N TYR A 361 19.11 -6.76 5.55
CA TYR A 361 17.72 -6.65 5.98
C TYR A 361 17.05 -8.03 6.01
N GLU A 362 17.11 -8.78 4.94
CA GLU A 362 16.46 -10.10 4.78
C GLU A 362 17.35 -11.26 5.22
N GLY A 363 18.59 -11.33 4.72
CA GLY A 363 19.45 -12.48 4.94
C GLY A 363 19.89 -12.64 6.40
N LEU A 364 20.12 -11.54 7.13
CA LEU A 364 20.41 -11.63 8.56
C LEU A 364 19.14 -12.01 9.34
N THR A 365 17.98 -11.55 8.92
CA THR A 365 16.70 -11.92 9.52
C THR A 365 16.41 -13.42 9.37
N ASP A 366 16.65 -14.00 8.20
CA ASP A 366 16.53 -15.45 7.98
C ASP A 366 17.42 -16.26 8.93
N ILE A 367 18.67 -15.85 9.12
CA ILE A 367 19.62 -16.53 10.02
C ILE A 367 19.14 -16.43 11.47
N THR A 368 18.77 -15.23 11.92
CA THR A 368 18.36 -15.00 13.33
C THR A 368 17.00 -15.60 13.63
N GLY A 369 16.04 -15.54 12.70
CA GLY A 369 14.75 -16.22 12.81
C GLY A 369 14.88 -17.74 12.88
N THR A 370 15.86 -18.30 12.17
CA THR A 370 16.16 -19.75 12.24
C THR A 370 16.81 -20.14 13.56
N CYS A 371 17.67 -19.31 14.16
CA CYS A 371 18.27 -19.56 15.48
C CYS A 371 17.19 -19.65 16.57
N SER A 372 16.23 -18.74 16.56
CA SER A 372 15.09 -18.76 17.50
C SER A 372 14.17 -20.00 17.32
N ARG A 373 14.33 -20.78 16.22
CA ARG A 373 13.58 -22.00 15.91
C ARG A 373 14.23 -23.29 16.44
N ARG A 374 15.58 -23.37 16.43
CA ARG A 374 16.31 -24.64 16.74
C ARG A 374 16.17 -25.10 18.19
N ASP A 375 15.90 -24.20 19.11
CA ASP A 375 15.75 -24.53 20.54
C ASP A 375 14.34 -25.02 20.89
N ARG A 376 13.53 -25.43 19.90
CA ARG A 376 12.15 -25.90 20.05
C ARG A 376 11.95 -27.40 19.77
N GLU A 377 13.00 -28.11 19.33
CA GLU A 377 13.05 -29.57 19.19
C GLU A 377 13.74 -30.16 20.41
#